data_09b9d3fa615951f684879875a657d82d
#
_entry.id   09b9d3fa615951f684879875a657d82d
#
_cell.length_a   1.000
_cell.length_b   1.000
_cell.length_c   1.000
_cell.angle_alpha   90.00
_cell.angle_beta   90.00
_cell.angle_gamma   90.00
#
_symmetry.space_group_name_H-M   'P 1'
#
loop_
_entity.id
_entity.type
_entity.pdbx_description
1 polymer ?
#
loop_
_entity_poly.entity_id
_entity_poly.type
_entity_poly.pdbx_seq_one_letter_code
_entity_poly.pdbx_strand_id
1 'polypeptide(L)'
;MKRSHRSMLLDLICQRGPLSRTELVKETGLSPSYVGSVVRQMEGRGLVVETGFGASRGGRRRVLLQVNPDIAHFIGIDIGSFSQRFLVADCLGNVLKLERCRVQAFRDGRDLAGQINEGISRLRQ
;
A
#
# COMPACT_ATOMS: atom_id res chain seq x y z
N MET A 1 -2.61 8.49 -22.66
CA MET A 1 -3.63 8.90 -21.68
C MET A 1 -3.05 9.99 -20.76
N LYS A 2 -3.65 11.15 -20.69
CA LYS A 2 -3.23 12.23 -19.77
C LYS A 2 -3.50 11.78 -18.34
N ARG A 3 -2.45 11.53 -17.54
CA ARG A 3 -2.61 11.25 -16.10
C ARG A 3 -3.27 12.45 -15.43
N SER A 4 -4.29 12.23 -14.60
CA SER A 4 -4.88 13.31 -13.82
C SER A 4 -3.86 13.77 -12.76
N HIS A 5 -3.90 15.05 -12.38
CA HIS A 5 -3.04 15.57 -11.31
C HIS A 5 -3.22 14.80 -10.00
N ARG A 6 -4.44 14.30 -9.73
CA ARG A 6 -4.70 13.43 -8.57
C ARG A 6 -3.91 12.12 -8.63
N SER A 7 -3.90 11.44 -9.79
CA SER A 7 -3.09 10.22 -9.96
C SER A 7 -1.61 10.52 -9.78
N MET A 8 -1.13 11.64 -10.33
CA MET A 8 0.27 12.04 -10.20
C MET A 8 0.67 12.30 -8.74
N LEU A 9 -0.17 13.00 -7.97
CA LEU A 9 0.08 13.25 -6.55
C LEU A 9 0.05 11.96 -5.72
N LEU A 10 -0.91 11.07 -6.01
CA LEU A 10 -1.00 9.77 -5.33
C LEU A 10 0.21 8.88 -5.65
N ASP A 11 0.61 8.80 -6.93
CA ASP A 11 1.81 8.05 -7.34
C ASP A 11 3.07 8.56 -6.63
N LEU A 12 3.20 9.89 -6.49
CA LEU A 12 4.34 10.49 -5.81
C LEU A 12 4.37 10.13 -4.31
N ILE A 13 3.21 10.16 -3.64
CA ILE A 13 3.09 9.74 -2.23
C ILE A 13 3.37 8.23 -2.09
N CYS A 14 2.90 7.40 -3.03
CA CYS A 14 3.16 5.96 -3.03
C CYS A 14 4.65 5.64 -3.16
N GLN A 15 5.36 6.33 -4.06
CA GLN A 15 6.73 6.01 -4.41
C GLN A 15 7.75 6.62 -3.45
N ARG A 16 7.47 7.78 -2.88
CA ARG A 16 8.43 8.60 -2.13
C ARG A 16 7.95 9.02 -0.75
N GLY A 17 6.71 8.69 -0.39
CA GLY A 17 6.16 9.07 0.91
C GLY A 17 6.90 8.47 2.11
N PRO A 18 6.71 9.05 3.29
CA PRO A 18 5.78 10.16 3.59
C PRO A 18 6.26 11.52 3.05
N LEU A 19 5.36 12.33 2.53
CA LEU A 19 5.64 13.66 1.97
C LEU A 19 4.68 14.72 2.55
N SER A 20 5.19 15.93 2.77
CA SER A 20 4.35 17.07 3.13
C SER A 20 3.68 17.71 1.90
N ARG A 21 2.61 18.48 2.13
CA ARG A 21 1.96 19.27 1.07
C ARG A 21 2.93 20.23 0.37
N THR A 22 3.88 20.80 1.12
CA THR A 22 4.92 21.68 0.57
C THR A 22 5.87 20.94 -0.37
N GLU A 23 6.26 19.72 -0.01
CA GLU A 23 7.09 18.87 -0.89
C GLU A 23 6.34 18.47 -2.15
N LEU A 24 5.05 18.12 -2.04
CA LEU A 24 4.20 17.85 -3.20
C LEU A 24 4.11 19.05 -4.15
N VAL A 25 3.95 20.27 -3.63
CA VAL A 25 3.99 21.53 -4.41
C VAL A 25 5.32 21.67 -5.14
N LYS A 26 6.43 21.48 -4.42
CA LYS A 26 7.79 21.61 -4.97
C LYS A 26 8.06 20.61 -6.09
N GLU A 27 7.65 19.36 -5.90
CA GLU A 27 7.90 18.26 -6.85
C GLU A 27 7.03 18.36 -8.11
N THR A 28 5.82 18.92 -7.99
CA THR A 28 4.84 18.95 -9.09
C THR A 28 4.71 20.29 -9.79
N GLY A 29 5.15 21.38 -9.14
CA GLY A 29 4.94 22.74 -9.64
C GLY A 29 3.48 23.20 -9.59
N LEU A 30 2.57 22.42 -8.99
CA LEU A 30 1.16 22.79 -8.82
C LEU A 30 1.01 23.85 -7.73
N SER A 31 -0.06 24.66 -7.81
CA SER A 31 -0.32 25.67 -6.79
C SER A 31 -0.62 25.05 -5.43
N PRO A 32 -0.21 25.70 -4.31
CA PRO A 32 -0.49 25.20 -2.96
C PRO A 32 -1.97 24.97 -2.66
N SER A 33 -2.84 25.86 -3.16
CA SER A 33 -4.28 25.76 -2.98
C SER A 33 -4.85 24.53 -3.71
N TYR A 34 -4.36 24.26 -4.91
CA TYR A 34 -4.78 23.09 -5.68
C TYR A 34 -4.32 21.78 -5.04
N VAL A 35 -3.03 21.70 -4.67
CA VAL A 35 -2.50 20.54 -3.93
C VAL A 35 -3.28 20.29 -2.66
N GLY A 36 -3.53 21.35 -1.85
CA GLY A 36 -4.33 21.26 -0.64
C GLY A 36 -5.75 20.75 -0.88
N SER A 37 -6.39 21.18 -1.97
CA SER A 37 -7.74 20.72 -2.35
C SER A 37 -7.74 19.23 -2.73
N VAL A 38 -6.80 18.81 -3.57
CA VAL A 38 -6.70 17.42 -4.03
C VAL A 38 -6.35 16.49 -2.87
N VAL A 39 -5.43 16.89 -1.99
CA VAL A 39 -5.07 16.11 -0.79
C VAL A 39 -6.28 15.92 0.11
N ARG A 40 -7.05 16.98 0.42
CA ARG A 40 -8.30 16.85 1.21
C ARG A 40 -9.30 15.88 0.58
N GLN A 41 -9.42 15.86 -0.74
CA GLN A 41 -10.28 14.91 -1.43
C GLN A 41 -9.77 13.46 -1.28
N MET A 42 -8.45 13.26 -1.34
CA MET A 42 -7.85 11.94 -1.13
C MET A 42 -8.00 11.47 0.31
N GLU A 43 -7.80 12.36 1.29
CA GLU A 43 -8.06 12.08 2.72
C GLU A 43 -9.53 11.73 2.97
N GLY A 44 -10.47 12.50 2.42
CA GLY A 44 -11.90 12.23 2.55
C GLY A 44 -12.36 10.90 1.93
N ARG A 45 -11.58 10.35 1.01
CA ARG A 45 -11.79 9.02 0.43
C ARG A 45 -10.99 7.91 1.11
N GLY A 46 -10.24 8.23 2.15
CA GLY A 46 -9.39 7.28 2.85
C GLY A 46 -8.19 6.78 2.06
N LEU A 47 -7.81 7.45 0.95
CA LEU A 47 -6.65 7.06 0.12
C LEU A 47 -5.33 7.45 0.76
N VAL A 48 -5.30 8.57 1.46
CA VAL A 48 -4.12 9.17 2.08
C VAL A 48 -4.46 9.51 3.52
N VAL A 49 -3.50 9.34 4.40
CA VAL A 49 -3.60 9.65 5.84
C VAL A 49 -2.42 10.50 6.28
N GLU A 50 -2.62 11.31 7.34
CA GLU A 50 -1.54 11.99 8.02
C GLU A 50 -0.80 11.00 8.94
N THR A 51 0.53 10.94 8.83
CA THR A 51 1.35 9.94 9.53
C THR A 51 2.34 10.55 10.52
N GLY A 52 2.31 11.85 10.76
CA GLY A 52 3.20 12.51 11.71
C GLY A 52 3.74 13.82 11.19
N PHE A 53 4.86 14.25 11.76
CA PHE A 53 5.46 15.54 11.45
C PHE A 53 6.89 15.37 10.93
N GLY A 54 7.22 16.10 9.88
CA GLY A 54 8.57 16.21 9.36
C GLY A 54 9.51 16.98 10.31
N ALA A 55 10.82 16.86 10.07
CA ALA A 55 11.83 17.60 10.80
C ALA A 55 11.59 19.12 10.70
N SER A 56 11.65 19.82 11.84
CA SER A 56 11.55 21.27 11.90
C SER A 56 12.96 21.88 11.95
N ARG A 57 13.20 22.84 11.07
CA ARG A 57 14.40 23.72 11.12
C ARG A 57 14.01 25.14 11.56
N GLY A 58 13.17 25.24 12.59
CA GLY A 58 12.57 26.52 13.03
C GLY A 58 11.26 26.80 12.27
N GLY A 59 10.14 26.90 12.99
CA GLY A 59 8.81 27.14 12.45
C GLY A 59 7.84 25.96 12.69
N ARG A 60 6.61 26.07 12.15
CA ARG A 60 5.58 25.05 12.31
C ARG A 60 6.00 23.74 11.63
N ARG A 61 5.95 22.63 12.37
CA ARG A 61 6.22 21.29 11.83
C ARG A 61 5.28 20.96 10.66
N ARG A 62 5.83 20.40 9.60
CA ARG A 62 5.06 19.98 8.42
C ARG A 62 4.39 18.66 8.71
N VAL A 63 3.09 18.57 8.43
CA VAL A 63 2.34 17.32 8.49
C VAL A 63 2.76 16.46 7.29
N LEU A 64 3.09 15.21 7.57
CA LEU A 64 3.46 14.22 6.57
C LEU A 64 2.24 13.39 6.16
N LEU A 65 2.16 13.10 4.88
CA LEU A 65 1.11 12.33 4.23
C LEU A 65 1.69 11.02 3.70
N GLN A 66 0.97 9.94 3.90
CA GLN A 66 1.28 8.65 3.27
C GLN A 66 0.01 8.02 2.71
N VAL A 67 0.16 7.03 1.85
CA VAL A 67 -0.96 6.19 1.44
C VAL A 67 -1.52 5.49 2.67
N ASN A 68 -2.84 5.40 2.76
CA ASN A 68 -3.48 4.66 3.84
C ASN A 68 -3.13 3.17 3.73
N PRO A 69 -2.39 2.57 4.69
CA PRO A 69 -1.99 1.17 4.63
C PRO A 69 -3.18 0.21 4.56
N ASP A 70 -4.31 0.59 5.14
CA ASP A 70 -5.49 -0.26 5.27
C ASP A 70 -6.44 -0.19 4.06
N ILE A 71 -6.11 0.61 3.02
CA ILE A 71 -6.99 0.77 1.87
C ILE A 71 -7.09 -0.49 1.02
N ALA A 72 -6.04 -1.31 1.01
CA ALA A 72 -5.99 -2.59 0.31
C ALA A 72 -4.99 -3.53 0.97
N HIS A 73 -5.34 -4.81 0.98
CA HIS A 73 -4.44 -5.87 1.36
C HIS A 73 -4.18 -6.77 0.16
N PHE A 74 -2.95 -7.21 0.03
CA PHE A 74 -2.50 -8.10 -1.05
C PHE A 74 -2.20 -9.47 -0.48
N ILE A 75 -2.63 -10.50 -1.20
CA ILE A 75 -2.26 -11.88 -0.89
C ILE A 75 -1.18 -12.30 -1.89
N GLY A 76 -0.01 -12.65 -1.36
CA GLY A 76 1.08 -13.26 -2.12
C GLY A 76 1.09 -14.77 -1.90
N ILE A 77 1.26 -15.52 -2.98
CA ILE A 77 1.34 -16.98 -2.94
C ILE A 77 2.59 -17.41 -3.69
N ASP A 78 3.44 -18.16 -3.01
CA ASP A 78 4.62 -18.79 -3.60
C ASP A 78 4.44 -20.31 -3.51
N ILE A 79 4.44 -20.97 -4.66
CA ILE A 79 4.25 -22.41 -4.79
C ILE A 79 5.58 -23.04 -5.20
N GLY A 80 6.31 -23.55 -4.22
CA GLY A 80 7.55 -24.30 -4.45
C GLY A 80 7.31 -25.81 -4.48
N SER A 81 8.35 -26.57 -4.84
CA SER A 81 8.30 -28.02 -4.93
C SER A 81 8.11 -28.73 -3.58
N PHE A 82 8.55 -28.10 -2.48
CA PHE A 82 8.51 -28.69 -1.15
C PHE A 82 7.66 -27.92 -0.15
N SER A 83 7.44 -26.65 -0.39
CA SER A 83 6.65 -25.78 0.48
C SER A 83 5.89 -24.74 -0.31
N GLN A 84 4.74 -24.36 0.23
CA GLN A 84 3.96 -23.23 -0.22
C GLN A 84 4.04 -22.14 0.84
N ARG A 85 4.12 -20.88 0.42
CA ARG A 85 4.07 -19.72 1.28
C ARG A 85 2.90 -18.84 0.89
N PHE A 86 2.18 -18.39 1.90
CA PHE A 86 1.05 -17.48 1.76
C PHE A 86 1.32 -16.28 2.64
N LEU A 87 1.19 -15.08 2.11
CA LEU A 87 1.36 -13.86 2.87
C LEU A 87 0.22 -12.90 2.64
N VAL A 88 -0.05 -12.08 3.64
CA VAL A 88 -0.86 -10.87 3.52
C VAL A 88 0.05 -9.68 3.74
N ALA A 89 0.00 -8.71 2.86
CA ALA A 89 0.69 -7.45 3.01
C ALA A 89 -0.29 -6.29 2.85
N ASP A 90 0.00 -5.17 3.52
CA ASP A 90 -0.70 -3.90 3.28
C ASP A 90 -0.24 -3.26 1.96
N CYS A 91 -0.84 -2.13 1.58
CA CYS A 91 -0.48 -1.43 0.35
C CYS A 91 0.87 -0.69 0.42
N LEU A 92 1.53 -0.65 1.56
CA LEU A 92 2.90 -0.17 1.73
C LEU A 92 3.94 -1.29 1.63
N GLY A 93 3.49 -2.56 1.50
CA GLY A 93 4.35 -3.73 1.41
C GLY A 93 4.76 -4.31 2.76
N ASN A 94 4.19 -3.84 3.88
CA ASN A 94 4.43 -4.45 5.18
C ASN A 94 3.73 -5.80 5.25
N VAL A 95 4.47 -6.84 5.59
CA VAL A 95 3.91 -8.18 5.76
C VAL A 95 3.14 -8.24 7.07
N LEU A 96 1.83 -8.44 6.99
CA LEU A 96 0.92 -8.53 8.14
C LEU A 96 0.83 -9.95 8.67
N LYS A 97 0.89 -10.94 7.77
CA LYS A 97 0.84 -12.35 8.11
C LYS A 97 1.61 -13.19 7.09
N LEU A 98 2.28 -14.23 7.56
CA LEU A 98 2.98 -15.20 6.73
C LEU A 98 2.69 -16.61 7.24
N GLU A 99 2.16 -17.44 6.36
CA GLU A 99 1.92 -18.87 6.60
C GLU A 99 2.81 -19.71 5.69
N ARG A 100 3.36 -20.80 6.22
CA ARG A 100 4.13 -21.78 5.46
C ARG A 100 3.50 -23.15 5.62
N CYS A 101 3.19 -23.78 4.50
CA CYS A 101 2.64 -25.12 4.45
C CYS A 101 3.58 -26.04 3.66
N ARG A 102 3.64 -27.31 4.03
CA ARG A 102 4.31 -28.32 3.20
C ARG A 102 3.43 -28.61 1.99
N VAL A 103 4.06 -28.78 0.84
CA VAL A 103 3.36 -29.24 -0.36
C VAL A 103 2.95 -30.67 -0.13
N GLN A 104 1.67 -30.95 -0.28
CA GLN A 104 1.18 -32.32 -0.42
C GLN A 104 1.16 -32.66 -1.92
N ALA A 105 1.50 -33.91 -2.25
CA ALA A 105 1.44 -34.35 -3.63
C ALA A 105 0.03 -34.08 -4.19
N PHE A 106 -0.05 -33.41 -5.31
CA PHE A 106 -1.30 -33.17 -6.01
C PHE A 106 -1.34 -34.00 -7.30
N ARG A 107 -2.49 -34.55 -7.58
CA ARG A 107 -2.73 -35.41 -8.75
C ARG A 107 -3.11 -34.59 -9.97
N ASP A 108 -3.78 -33.48 -9.75
CA ASP A 108 -4.26 -32.61 -10.81
C ASP A 108 -4.40 -31.15 -10.30
N GLY A 109 -4.87 -30.27 -11.19
CA GLY A 109 -5.06 -28.85 -10.87
C GLY A 109 -6.14 -28.59 -9.81
N ARG A 110 -7.08 -29.52 -9.59
CA ARG A 110 -8.12 -29.37 -8.55
C ARG A 110 -7.55 -29.59 -7.17
N ASP A 111 -6.68 -30.59 -7.02
CA ASP A 111 -5.96 -30.85 -5.77
C ASP A 111 -5.08 -29.64 -5.40
N LEU A 112 -4.38 -29.05 -6.38
CA LEU A 112 -3.59 -27.83 -6.18
C LEU A 112 -4.47 -26.65 -5.77
N ALA A 113 -5.59 -26.43 -6.47
CA ALA A 113 -6.52 -25.36 -6.12
C ALA A 113 -7.10 -25.52 -4.70
N GLY A 114 -7.38 -26.76 -4.29
CA GLY A 114 -7.81 -27.08 -2.93
C GLY A 114 -6.77 -26.67 -1.88
N GLN A 115 -5.49 -27.02 -2.10
CA GLN A 115 -4.40 -26.64 -1.20
C GLN A 115 -4.21 -25.11 -1.13
N ILE A 116 -4.33 -24.40 -2.25
CA ILE A 116 -4.27 -22.94 -2.29
C ILE A 116 -5.41 -22.32 -1.47
N ASN A 117 -6.64 -22.78 -1.66
CA ASN A 117 -7.80 -22.30 -0.92
C ASN A 117 -7.67 -22.54 0.58
N GLU A 118 -7.13 -23.69 0.99
CA GLU A 118 -6.84 -23.98 2.40
C GLU A 118 -5.79 -23.02 2.95
N GLY A 119 -4.70 -22.79 2.22
CA GLY A 119 -3.65 -21.83 2.60
C GLY A 119 -4.20 -20.40 2.77
N ILE A 120 -5.03 -19.95 1.83
CA ILE A 120 -5.70 -18.63 1.93
C ILE A 120 -6.64 -18.59 3.14
N SER A 121 -7.36 -19.67 3.43
CA SER A 121 -8.28 -19.73 4.57
C SER A 121 -7.55 -19.57 5.91
N ARG A 122 -6.34 -20.10 6.04
CA ARG A 122 -5.48 -19.94 7.23
C ARG A 122 -5.03 -18.49 7.43
N LEU A 123 -4.94 -17.69 6.37
CA LEU A 123 -4.62 -16.28 6.49
C LEU A 123 -5.72 -15.45 7.17
N ARG A 124 -6.96 -15.95 7.17
CA ARG A 124 -8.13 -15.26 7.74
C ARG A 124 -8.34 -15.51 9.24
N GLN A 125 -7.62 -16.47 9.82
CA GLN A 125 -7.65 -16.80 11.26
C GLN A 125 -6.62 -15.96 12.02
#